data_6676bbab7b670d4849ce1a3e584b01e9
#
_entry.id   6676bbab7b670d4849ce1a3e584b01e9
#
_cell.length_a   1.000
_cell.length_b   1.000
_cell.length_c   1.000
_cell.angle_alpha   90.00
_cell.angle_beta   90.00
_cell.angle_gamma   90.00
#
_symmetry.space_group_name_H-M   'P 1'
#
loop_
_entity.id
_entity.type
_entity.pdbx_description
1 polymer ?
#
loop_
_entity_poly.entity_id
_entity_poly.type
_entity_poly.pdbx_seq_one_letter_code
_entity_poly.pdbx_strand_id
1 'polypeptide(L)'
;MYSYHDRVSYSRIDKDGLLGVSDTVNAMQDCCLFHSEDVGHSALDLLKKNRAWLVSAWHVVFKRRPVMGERFTVHTWPYQFKGIFGCRNFLMETPDKEVLAYADSRWFYFDPSTGQPTKIDDSEKAAYPTEPAYDMEYSSRKVKCPENLTLVEEVDVCQNYLDTNHHVNNGQYIRLAVNV
;
A
#
# COMPACT_ATOMS: atom_id res chain seq x y z
N MET A 1 -12.50 -2.75 -10.42
CA MET A 1 -12.25 -2.66 -8.95
C MET A 1 -12.12 -4.06 -8.37
N TYR A 2 -11.08 -4.33 -7.60
CA TYR A 2 -10.84 -5.59 -6.88
C TYR A 2 -11.23 -5.43 -5.42
N SER A 3 -11.61 -6.52 -4.74
CA SER A 3 -12.12 -6.46 -3.36
C SER A 3 -11.57 -7.60 -2.51
N TYR A 4 -11.17 -7.27 -1.30
CA TYR A 4 -10.68 -8.20 -0.28
C TYR A 4 -11.50 -8.04 1.00
N HIS A 5 -12.04 -9.14 1.52
CA HIS A 5 -12.86 -9.14 2.73
C HIS A 5 -12.04 -9.66 3.91
N ASP A 6 -12.14 -8.98 5.06
CA ASP A 6 -11.38 -9.35 6.24
C ASP A 6 -12.13 -8.98 7.54
N ARG A 7 -11.54 -9.36 8.65
CA ARG A 7 -12.03 -9.08 9.99
C ARG A 7 -10.87 -8.68 10.90
N VAL A 8 -11.06 -7.68 11.74
CA VAL A 8 -10.04 -7.22 12.69
C VAL A 8 -9.72 -8.32 13.70
N SER A 9 -8.48 -8.83 13.67
CA SER A 9 -7.98 -9.84 14.61
C SER A 9 -7.28 -9.18 15.81
N TYR A 10 -7.20 -9.92 16.93
CA TYR A 10 -6.55 -9.46 18.16
C TYR A 10 -5.07 -9.07 17.94
N SER A 11 -4.36 -9.79 17.07
CA SER A 11 -2.94 -9.53 16.77
C SER A 11 -2.68 -8.25 15.99
N ARG A 12 -3.71 -7.58 15.47
CA ARG A 12 -3.63 -6.40 14.61
C ARG A 12 -4.21 -5.13 15.25
N ILE A 13 -4.64 -5.21 16.51
CA ILE A 13 -5.12 -4.03 17.25
C ILE A 13 -4.02 -3.38 18.05
N ASP A 14 -4.15 -2.08 18.23
CA ASP A 14 -3.31 -1.30 19.14
C ASP A 14 -3.85 -1.33 20.59
N LYS A 15 -3.22 -0.56 21.48
CA LYS A 15 -3.60 -0.44 22.89
C LYS A 15 -5.04 0.05 23.13
N ASP A 16 -5.63 0.70 22.14
CA ASP A 16 -7.00 1.25 22.20
C ASP A 16 -8.05 0.27 21.62
N GLY A 17 -7.62 -0.93 21.21
CA GLY A 17 -8.49 -1.97 20.65
C GLY A 17 -8.90 -1.72 19.20
N LEU A 18 -8.21 -0.81 18.51
CA LEU A 18 -8.49 -0.42 17.13
C LEU A 18 -7.46 -1.04 16.19
N LEU A 19 -7.87 -1.35 14.95
CA LEU A 19 -6.95 -1.79 13.90
C LEU A 19 -5.78 -0.82 13.78
N GLY A 20 -4.56 -1.32 13.85
CA GLY A 20 -3.34 -0.51 13.77
C GLY A 20 -3.24 0.29 12.48
N VAL A 21 -2.59 1.46 12.53
CA VAL A 21 -2.37 2.30 11.33
C VAL A 21 -1.56 1.51 10.29
N SER A 22 -0.46 0.88 10.71
CA SER A 22 0.35 0.00 9.85
C SER A 22 -0.45 -1.19 9.31
N ASP A 23 -1.32 -1.78 10.14
CA ASP A 23 -2.13 -2.94 9.74
C ASP A 23 -3.23 -2.57 8.75
N THR A 24 -3.72 -1.32 8.79
CA THR A 24 -4.62 -0.78 7.76
C THR A 24 -3.92 -0.68 6.41
N VAL A 25 -2.69 -0.14 6.38
CA VAL A 25 -1.90 -0.04 5.14
C VAL A 25 -1.50 -1.43 4.64
N ASN A 26 -1.15 -2.36 5.53
CA ASN A 26 -0.88 -3.75 5.15
C ASN A 26 -2.11 -4.39 4.48
N ALA A 27 -3.32 -4.24 5.05
CA ALA A 27 -4.54 -4.76 4.43
C ALA A 27 -4.81 -4.16 3.03
N MET A 28 -4.50 -2.88 2.82
CA MET A 28 -4.58 -2.25 1.50
C MET A 28 -3.53 -2.82 0.54
N GLN A 29 -2.29 -3.00 1.00
CA GLN A 29 -1.22 -3.59 0.20
C GLN A 29 -1.53 -5.06 -0.15
N ASP A 30 -2.03 -5.86 0.80
CA ASP A 30 -2.44 -7.24 0.57
C ASP A 30 -3.54 -7.32 -0.50
N CYS A 31 -4.55 -6.44 -0.42
CA CYS A 31 -5.60 -6.34 -1.45
C CYS A 31 -5.02 -6.07 -2.85
N CYS A 32 -4.00 -5.21 -2.94
CA CYS A 32 -3.29 -4.94 -4.19
C CYS A 32 -2.52 -6.16 -4.70
N LEU A 33 -1.83 -6.88 -3.81
CA LEU A 33 -1.06 -8.08 -4.17
C LEU A 33 -1.98 -9.22 -4.59
N PHE A 34 -3.10 -9.45 -3.88
CA PHE A 34 -4.12 -10.43 -4.30
C PHE A 34 -4.70 -10.11 -5.68
N HIS A 35 -4.97 -8.82 -5.96
CA HIS A 35 -5.38 -8.42 -7.31
C HIS A 35 -4.33 -8.81 -8.34
N SER A 36 -3.05 -8.63 -8.03
CA SER A 36 -1.95 -8.99 -8.95
C SER A 36 -1.83 -10.50 -9.16
N GLU A 37 -2.04 -11.31 -8.10
CA GLU A 37 -2.11 -12.77 -8.23
C GLU A 37 -3.25 -13.20 -9.14
N ASP A 38 -4.45 -12.66 -8.92
CA ASP A 38 -5.66 -13.06 -9.66
C ASP A 38 -5.63 -12.67 -11.15
N VAL A 39 -4.90 -11.61 -11.52
CA VAL A 39 -4.70 -11.24 -12.93
C VAL A 39 -3.47 -11.90 -13.57
N GLY A 40 -2.76 -12.77 -12.85
CA GLY A 40 -1.58 -13.49 -13.36
C GLY A 40 -0.32 -12.63 -13.49
N HIS A 41 -0.23 -11.55 -12.72
CA HIS A 41 0.90 -10.62 -12.66
C HIS A 41 1.45 -10.53 -11.23
N SER A 42 1.62 -11.69 -10.58
CA SER A 42 2.17 -11.76 -9.23
C SER A 42 3.57 -11.15 -9.12
N ALA A 43 3.97 -10.79 -7.91
CA ALA A 43 5.31 -10.27 -7.67
C ALA A 43 6.40 -11.26 -8.14
N LEU A 44 6.18 -12.58 -7.94
CA LEU A 44 7.10 -13.62 -8.38
C LEU A 44 7.15 -13.76 -9.91
N ASP A 45 6.01 -13.61 -10.61
CA ASP A 45 5.98 -13.68 -12.08
C ASP A 45 6.63 -12.45 -12.72
N LEU A 46 6.47 -11.29 -12.10
CA LEU A 46 7.18 -10.08 -12.53
C LEU A 46 8.69 -10.21 -12.32
N LEU A 47 9.14 -10.75 -11.19
CA LEU A 47 10.57 -10.99 -10.94
C LEU A 47 11.20 -11.93 -11.97
N LYS A 48 10.51 -12.99 -12.41
CA LYS A 48 10.97 -13.85 -13.51
C LYS A 48 11.17 -13.10 -14.83
N LYS A 49 10.47 -11.98 -15.02
CA LYS A 49 10.58 -11.09 -16.18
C LYS A 49 11.54 -9.91 -15.94
N ASN A 50 12.29 -9.91 -14.86
CA ASN A 50 13.08 -8.76 -14.37
C ASN A 50 12.24 -7.50 -14.25
N ARG A 51 11.08 -7.62 -13.62
CA ARG A 51 10.17 -6.50 -13.34
C ARG A 51 9.71 -6.54 -11.89
N ALA A 52 9.45 -5.36 -11.35
CA ALA A 52 8.85 -5.20 -10.04
C ALA A 52 8.04 -3.91 -9.95
N TRP A 53 7.04 -3.89 -9.09
CA TRP A 53 6.40 -2.67 -8.64
C TRP A 53 6.96 -2.28 -7.28
N LEU A 54 7.47 -1.06 -7.15
CA LEU A 54 7.94 -0.52 -5.89
C LEU A 54 7.07 0.70 -5.52
N VAL A 55 6.55 0.69 -4.30
CA VAL A 55 5.75 1.81 -3.81
C VAL A 55 6.65 2.99 -3.47
N SER A 56 6.26 4.19 -3.88
CA SER A 56 7.01 5.43 -3.62
C SER A 56 6.30 6.39 -2.67
N ALA A 57 4.99 6.26 -2.51
CA ALA A 57 4.22 7.11 -1.60
C ALA A 57 2.86 6.48 -1.28
N TRP A 58 2.41 6.74 -0.05
CA TRP A 58 1.06 6.54 0.42
C TRP A 58 0.48 7.86 0.94
N HIS A 59 -0.78 8.11 0.62
CA HIS A 59 -1.60 9.12 1.27
C HIS A 59 -2.87 8.44 1.77
N VAL A 60 -2.99 8.27 3.08
CA VAL A 60 -4.09 7.54 3.70
C VAL A 60 -4.89 8.49 4.57
N VAL A 61 -6.20 8.50 4.38
CA VAL A 61 -7.14 9.30 5.17
C VAL A 61 -8.03 8.35 5.97
N PHE A 62 -7.98 8.47 7.29
CA PHE A 62 -8.82 7.72 8.20
C PHE A 62 -10.07 8.52 8.54
N LYS A 63 -11.26 7.91 8.40
CA LYS A 63 -12.52 8.42 8.97
C LYS A 63 -12.70 7.89 10.40
N ARG A 64 -12.50 6.61 10.56
CA ARG A 64 -12.26 5.92 11.83
C ARG A 64 -11.49 4.62 11.61
N ARG A 65 -10.90 4.08 12.64
CA ARG A 65 -10.32 2.73 12.59
C ARG A 65 -11.33 1.71 13.12
N PRO A 66 -11.49 0.55 12.47
CA PRO A 66 -12.40 -0.48 12.93
C PRO A 66 -11.90 -1.11 14.24
N VAL A 67 -12.85 -1.53 15.08
CA VAL A 67 -12.57 -2.19 16.37
C VAL A 67 -12.31 -3.69 16.20
N MET A 68 -11.72 -4.31 17.23
CA MET A 68 -11.54 -5.76 17.25
C MET A 68 -12.85 -6.51 16.93
N GLY A 69 -12.75 -7.48 16.01
CA GLY A 69 -13.85 -8.33 15.58
C GLY A 69 -14.74 -7.72 14.51
N GLU A 70 -14.60 -6.43 14.21
CA GLU A 70 -15.34 -5.76 13.14
C GLU A 70 -14.94 -6.30 11.76
N ARG A 71 -15.93 -6.48 10.87
CA ARG A 71 -15.71 -6.90 9.49
C ARG A 71 -15.53 -5.68 8.60
N PHE A 72 -14.64 -5.79 7.62
CA PHE A 72 -14.42 -4.75 6.62
C PHE A 72 -14.11 -5.34 5.25
N THR A 73 -14.25 -4.52 4.25
CA THR A 73 -13.85 -4.81 2.88
C THR A 73 -12.85 -3.73 2.43
N VAL A 74 -11.74 -4.14 1.85
CA VAL A 74 -10.82 -3.25 1.15
C VAL A 74 -11.08 -3.41 -0.35
N HIS A 75 -11.30 -2.29 -1.02
CA HIS A 75 -11.35 -2.19 -2.48
C HIS A 75 -10.11 -1.53 -3.01
N THR A 76 -9.65 -1.93 -4.20
CA THR A 76 -8.53 -1.28 -4.87
C THR A 76 -8.69 -1.28 -6.39
N TRP A 77 -8.21 -0.23 -7.04
CA TRP A 77 -8.17 -0.10 -8.50
C TRP A 77 -7.08 0.87 -8.94
N PRO A 78 -6.39 0.60 -10.05
CA PRO A 78 -5.55 1.60 -10.68
C PRO A 78 -6.42 2.67 -11.34
N TYR A 79 -6.01 3.92 -11.23
CA TYR A 79 -6.70 5.00 -11.92
C TYR A 79 -5.83 5.70 -12.97
N GLN A 80 -4.51 5.48 -12.92
CA GLN A 80 -3.60 6.07 -13.90
C GLN A 80 -2.33 5.25 -14.08
N PHE A 81 -1.88 5.14 -15.34
CA PHE A 81 -0.53 4.74 -15.72
C PHE A 81 0.12 5.84 -16.54
N LYS A 82 1.31 6.31 -16.15
CA LYS A 82 2.04 7.37 -16.84
C LYS A 82 3.55 7.12 -16.82
N GLY A 83 4.11 6.76 -17.98
CA GLY A 83 5.54 6.48 -18.10
C GLY A 83 5.97 5.29 -17.26
N ILE A 84 6.73 5.56 -16.21
CA ILE A 84 7.18 4.56 -15.23
C ILE A 84 6.25 4.45 -14.01
N PHE A 85 5.25 5.32 -13.89
CA PHE A 85 4.42 5.43 -12.69
C PHE A 85 3.03 4.81 -12.89
N GLY A 86 2.58 4.07 -11.86
CA GLY A 86 1.21 3.66 -11.65
C GLY A 86 0.63 4.31 -10.40
N CYS A 87 -0.62 4.76 -10.48
CA CYS A 87 -1.36 5.31 -9.36
C CYS A 87 -2.58 4.45 -9.08
N ARG A 88 -2.85 4.19 -7.79
CA ARG A 88 -3.90 3.28 -7.35
C ARG A 88 -4.63 3.84 -6.15
N ASN A 89 -5.96 3.77 -6.17
CA ASN A 89 -6.79 4.10 -5.03
C ASN A 89 -7.19 2.86 -4.23
N PHE A 90 -7.53 3.14 -2.98
CA PHE A 90 -8.07 2.17 -2.02
C PHE A 90 -9.24 2.78 -1.29
N LEU A 91 -10.22 1.94 -0.97
CA LEU A 91 -11.35 2.26 -0.13
C LEU A 91 -11.55 1.12 0.87
N MET A 92 -11.59 1.44 2.15
CA MET A 92 -11.93 0.49 3.22
C MET A 92 -13.30 0.87 3.77
N GLU A 93 -14.23 -0.08 3.80
CA GLU A 93 -15.60 0.15 4.26
C GLU A 93 -16.12 -1.03 5.08
N THR A 94 -17.13 -0.76 5.92
CA THR A 94 -17.89 -1.80 6.62
C THR A 94 -18.84 -2.54 5.65
N PRO A 95 -19.45 -3.68 6.06
CA PRO A 95 -20.51 -4.32 5.28
C PRO A 95 -21.70 -3.38 4.98
N ASP A 96 -21.98 -2.44 5.88
CA ASP A 96 -23.05 -1.45 5.74
C ASP A 96 -22.63 -0.19 4.95
N LYS A 97 -21.46 -0.24 4.27
CA LYS A 97 -20.93 0.81 3.41
C LYS A 97 -20.48 2.09 4.14
N GLU A 98 -20.26 2.02 5.43
CA GLU A 98 -19.59 3.10 6.14
C GLU A 98 -18.11 3.14 5.73
N VAL A 99 -17.65 4.29 5.26
CA VAL A 99 -16.24 4.49 4.88
C VAL A 99 -15.36 4.57 6.13
N LEU A 100 -14.41 3.64 6.27
CA LEU A 100 -13.43 3.58 7.36
C LEU A 100 -12.16 4.37 7.03
N ALA A 101 -11.63 4.13 5.83
CA ALA A 101 -10.45 4.81 5.33
C ALA A 101 -10.43 4.79 3.80
N TYR A 102 -9.70 5.72 3.19
CA TYR A 102 -9.38 5.69 1.77
C TYR A 102 -7.95 6.15 1.53
N ALA A 103 -7.37 5.75 0.40
CA ALA A 103 -5.99 6.08 0.13
C ALA A 103 -5.69 6.27 -1.37
N ASP A 104 -4.64 7.06 -1.62
CA ASP A 104 -3.87 7.11 -2.85
C ASP A 104 -2.51 6.48 -2.63
N SER A 105 -2.06 5.67 -3.58
CA SER A 105 -0.70 5.14 -3.60
C SER A 105 -0.05 5.35 -4.96
N ARG A 106 1.25 5.58 -4.93
CA ARG A 106 2.07 5.77 -6.13
C ARG A 106 3.17 4.74 -6.19
N TRP A 107 3.27 4.11 -7.32
CA TRP A 107 4.19 3.03 -7.59
C TRP A 107 5.05 3.38 -8.79
N PHE A 108 6.27 2.89 -8.83
CA PHE A 108 7.07 2.94 -10.04
C PHE A 108 7.47 1.53 -10.47
N TYR A 109 7.46 1.35 -11.79
CA TYR A 109 7.85 0.12 -12.42
C TYR A 109 9.37 0.06 -12.53
N PHE A 110 9.96 -1.07 -12.14
CA PHE A 110 11.39 -1.19 -11.88
C PHE A 110 11.95 -2.43 -12.56
N ASP A 111 13.18 -2.33 -13.03
CA ASP A 111 13.96 -3.44 -13.56
C ASP A 111 15.08 -3.79 -12.57
N PRO A 112 14.94 -4.91 -11.82
CA PRO A 112 15.95 -5.35 -10.86
C PRO A 112 17.31 -5.67 -11.47
N SER A 113 17.35 -6.07 -12.76
CA SER A 113 18.61 -6.43 -13.43
C SER A 113 19.49 -5.22 -13.74
N THR A 114 18.87 -4.06 -13.96
CA THR A 114 19.58 -2.80 -14.22
C THR A 114 19.65 -1.88 -13.01
N GLY A 115 18.82 -2.15 -11.99
CA GLY A 115 18.68 -1.28 -10.83
C GLY A 115 18.02 0.07 -11.16
N GLN A 116 17.19 0.14 -12.22
CA GLN A 116 16.60 1.39 -12.69
C GLN A 116 15.09 1.29 -12.89
N PRO A 117 14.35 2.40 -12.68
CA PRO A 117 12.97 2.50 -13.10
C PRO A 117 12.85 2.31 -14.61
N THR A 118 11.82 1.58 -15.05
CA THR A 118 11.59 1.28 -16.46
C THR A 118 10.16 1.61 -16.87
N LYS A 119 9.92 1.76 -18.17
CA LYS A 119 8.58 2.00 -18.72
C LYS A 119 7.69 0.79 -18.47
N ILE A 120 6.45 1.06 -18.06
CA ILE A 120 5.45 0.02 -17.81
C ILE A 120 5.16 -0.73 -19.13
N ASP A 121 5.29 -2.04 -19.11
CA ASP A 121 5.00 -2.91 -20.23
C ASP A 121 3.51 -2.82 -20.63
N ASP A 122 3.20 -2.98 -21.93
CA ASP A 122 1.82 -2.88 -22.39
C ASP A 122 0.96 -4.05 -21.90
N SER A 123 1.54 -5.24 -21.71
CA SER A 123 0.88 -6.38 -21.06
C SER A 123 0.49 -6.08 -19.60
N GLU A 124 1.35 -5.35 -18.89
CA GLU A 124 1.08 -4.94 -17.51
C GLU A 124 -0.09 -3.96 -17.43
N LYS A 125 -0.12 -2.95 -18.31
CA LYS A 125 -1.25 -2.01 -18.39
C LYS A 125 -2.56 -2.69 -18.79
N ALA A 126 -2.49 -3.68 -19.69
CA ALA A 126 -3.67 -4.40 -20.15
C ALA A 126 -4.28 -5.31 -19.07
N ALA A 127 -3.45 -5.82 -18.14
CA ALA A 127 -3.90 -6.64 -17.02
C ALA A 127 -4.74 -5.87 -15.99
N TYR A 128 -4.56 -4.55 -15.96
CA TYR A 128 -5.21 -3.69 -14.96
C TYR A 128 -6.03 -2.57 -15.63
N PRO A 129 -7.29 -2.81 -16.01
CA PRO A 129 -8.18 -1.75 -16.48
C PRO A 129 -8.25 -0.61 -15.46
N THR A 130 -8.05 0.62 -15.92
CA THR A 130 -8.15 1.80 -15.06
C THR A 130 -9.61 2.20 -14.84
N GLU A 131 -9.90 2.66 -13.64
CA GLU A 131 -11.19 3.22 -13.26
C GLU A 131 -11.04 4.70 -12.86
N PRO A 132 -12.12 5.47 -12.74
CA PRO A 132 -12.04 6.86 -12.28
C PRO A 132 -11.33 6.97 -10.94
N ALA A 133 -10.53 8.03 -10.77
CA ALA A 133 -9.91 8.33 -9.50
C ALA A 133 -10.96 8.59 -8.40
N TYR A 134 -10.67 8.13 -7.17
CA TYR A 134 -11.53 8.39 -6.01
C TYR A 134 -11.62 9.91 -5.74
N ASP A 135 -12.78 10.39 -5.34
CA ASP A 135 -12.96 11.79 -4.98
C ASP A 135 -12.31 12.08 -3.61
N MET A 136 -11.05 12.52 -3.65
CA MET A 136 -10.23 12.85 -2.47
C MET A 136 -9.25 13.97 -2.79
N GLU A 137 -8.73 14.63 -1.77
CA GLU A 137 -7.57 15.50 -1.92
C GLU A 137 -6.32 14.67 -2.19
N TYR A 138 -5.63 14.95 -3.29
CA TYR A 138 -4.38 14.26 -3.66
C TYR A 138 -3.16 15.02 -3.17
N SER A 139 -2.35 14.40 -2.34
CA SER A 139 -1.13 15.01 -1.83
C SER A 139 -0.05 15.16 -2.92
N SER A 140 0.84 16.14 -2.73
CA SER A 140 2.05 16.25 -3.55
C SER A 140 2.92 14.99 -3.41
N ARG A 141 3.58 14.56 -4.51
CA ARG A 141 4.54 13.44 -4.49
C ARG A 141 5.72 13.68 -3.55
N LYS A 142 6.10 14.93 -3.36
CA LYS A 142 7.22 15.29 -2.50
C LYS A 142 6.69 15.77 -1.15
N VAL A 143 6.95 15.00 -0.11
CA VAL A 143 6.84 15.48 1.26
C VAL A 143 8.05 16.35 1.54
N LYS A 144 7.81 17.60 1.92
CA LYS A 144 8.91 18.51 2.30
C LYS A 144 9.49 18.03 3.63
N CYS A 145 10.81 17.83 3.66
CA CYS A 145 11.51 17.57 4.91
C CYS A 145 11.57 18.90 5.71
N PRO A 146 11.18 18.90 6.99
CA PRO A 146 11.38 20.08 7.85
C PRO A 146 12.86 20.44 7.97
N GLU A 147 13.16 21.74 8.12
CA GLU A 147 14.54 22.21 8.27
C GLU A 147 15.15 21.87 9.64
N ASN A 148 14.29 21.82 10.68
CA ASN A 148 14.70 21.52 12.06
C ASN A 148 14.23 20.13 12.45
N LEU A 149 15.08 19.12 12.27
CA LEU A 149 14.84 17.76 12.71
C LEU A 149 15.56 17.50 14.03
N THR A 150 14.89 16.79 14.93
CA THR A 150 15.49 16.26 16.15
C THR A 150 15.51 14.75 16.05
N LEU A 151 16.65 14.12 16.34
CA LEU A 151 16.73 12.66 16.47
C LEU A 151 15.91 12.26 17.71
N VAL A 152 14.90 11.43 17.50
CA VAL A 152 13.99 10.97 18.54
C VAL A 152 14.37 9.57 19.00
N GLU A 153 14.65 8.68 18.03
CA GLU A 153 14.98 7.28 18.30
C GLU A 153 15.87 6.71 17.20
N GLU A 154 16.73 5.74 17.55
CA GLU A 154 17.47 4.88 16.63
C GLU A 154 16.97 3.45 16.79
N VAL A 155 16.66 2.78 15.67
CA VAL A 155 16.10 1.43 15.67
C VAL A 155 16.98 0.49 14.85
N ASP A 156 17.43 -0.60 15.45
CA ASP A 156 18.14 -1.66 14.74
C ASP A 156 17.19 -2.44 13.83
N VAL A 157 17.56 -2.57 12.56
CA VAL A 157 16.78 -3.37 11.59
C VAL A 157 17.02 -4.85 11.85
N CYS A 158 15.97 -5.57 12.23
CA CYS A 158 16.01 -7.01 12.43
C CYS A 158 15.34 -7.79 11.26
N GLN A 159 15.64 -9.08 11.15
CA GLN A 159 15.20 -9.90 10.00
C GLN A 159 13.69 -9.92 9.79
N ASN A 160 12.89 -9.87 10.84
CA ASN A 160 11.42 -9.87 10.74
C ASN A 160 10.83 -8.53 10.27
N TYR A 161 11.66 -7.51 10.06
CA TYR A 161 11.25 -6.26 9.40
C TYR A 161 11.34 -6.35 7.88
N LEU A 162 12.09 -7.33 7.36
CA LEU A 162 12.40 -7.43 5.93
C LEU A 162 11.29 -8.16 5.16
N ASP A 163 11.02 -7.66 3.96
CA ASP A 163 10.19 -8.30 2.96
C ASP A 163 10.99 -9.31 2.09
N THR A 164 10.35 -9.91 1.11
CA THR A 164 10.97 -10.87 0.17
C THR A 164 12.03 -10.25 -0.74
N ASN A 165 12.12 -8.92 -0.81
CA ASN A 165 13.15 -8.19 -1.54
C ASN A 165 14.34 -7.80 -0.64
N HIS A 166 14.35 -8.25 0.62
CA HIS A 166 15.33 -7.88 1.65
C HIS A 166 15.32 -6.37 1.98
N HIS A 167 14.20 -5.70 1.75
CA HIS A 167 13.97 -4.32 2.17
C HIS A 167 13.09 -4.30 3.42
N VAL A 168 13.22 -3.26 4.23
CA VAL A 168 12.27 -3.05 5.34
C VAL A 168 10.88 -2.87 4.74
N ASN A 169 9.92 -3.70 5.17
CA ASN A 169 8.55 -3.66 4.68
C ASN A 169 7.91 -2.28 4.94
N ASN A 170 7.10 -1.79 4.00
CA ASN A 170 6.44 -0.48 4.11
C ASN A 170 5.66 -0.29 5.41
N GLY A 171 4.92 -1.32 5.85
CA GLY A 171 4.18 -1.30 7.10
C GLY A 171 5.07 -1.15 8.34
N GLN A 172 6.33 -1.63 8.28
CA GLN A 172 7.28 -1.47 9.40
C GLN A 172 7.74 -0.02 9.54
N TYR A 173 8.01 0.70 8.45
CA TYR A 173 8.31 2.14 8.52
C TYR A 173 7.18 2.91 9.19
N ILE A 174 5.93 2.60 8.82
CA ILE A 174 4.75 3.23 9.44
C ILE A 174 4.65 2.87 10.91
N ARG A 175 4.85 1.59 11.25
CA ARG A 175 4.80 1.10 12.64
C ARG A 175 5.83 1.81 13.51
N LEU A 176 7.06 1.94 13.03
CA LEU A 176 8.13 2.65 13.73
C LEU A 176 7.77 4.12 13.93
N ALA A 177 7.31 4.80 12.87
CA ALA A 177 6.99 6.22 12.90
C ALA A 177 5.80 6.59 13.82
N VAL A 178 4.83 5.68 14.03
CA VAL A 178 3.67 5.95 14.90
C VAL A 178 3.88 5.55 16.36
N ASN A 179 5.00 4.88 16.67
CA ASN A 179 5.35 4.44 18.03
C ASN A 179 6.31 5.40 18.75
N VAL A 180 6.72 6.47 18.09
CA VAL A 180 7.66 7.50 18.61
C VAL A 180 6.92 8.66 19.28
#